data_731f3c188e3bb2dfb48ef940e59a404b
#
_entry.id   731f3c188e3bb2dfb48ef940e59a404b
#
_cell.length_a   1.000
_cell.length_b   1.000
_cell.length_c   1.000
_cell.angle_alpha   90.00
_cell.angle_beta   90.00
_cell.angle_gamma   90.00
#
_symmetry.space_group_name_H-M   'P 1'
#
loop_
_entity.id
_entity.type
_entity.pdbx_description
1 polymer ?
#
loop_
_entity_poly.entity_id
_entity_poly.type
_entity_poly.pdbx_seq_one_letter_code
_entity_poly.pdbx_strand_id
1 'polypeptide(L)'
;DDYYYLQGSDDVMNDSLDAWSCGGVIDHYPELCTDGAYGYSVFNPDTYWGTFEMADSYGLWEYAFIEGESSSEAISASISGDLFNMPAGPVGFSLFLEDNKTDYIIDPSQAYDDDRVWGRSTTEGGGERTRTSYAVEFALPLTADLNLYLAERYDDYDEKSTQIGGKRTSQVTFSWKAAENLLVRGGWS
;
A
#
# COMPACT_ATOMS: atom_id res chain seq x y z
N ASP A 1 2.61 10.90 -6.15
CA ASP A 1 2.86 11.99 -5.17
C ASP A 1 4.30 11.90 -4.70
N ASP A 2 5.10 12.91 -5.03
CA ASP A 2 6.51 12.97 -4.62
C ASP A 2 6.57 13.50 -3.18
N TYR A 3 7.11 12.72 -2.27
CA TYR A 3 7.35 13.13 -0.90
C TYR A 3 8.83 13.45 -0.72
N TYR A 4 9.11 14.72 -0.46
CA TYR A 4 10.46 15.20 -0.19
C TYR A 4 10.64 15.39 1.31
N TYR A 5 11.70 14.82 1.86
CA TYR A 5 12.04 14.97 3.27
C TYR A 5 13.46 15.50 3.40
N LEU A 6 13.63 16.50 4.27
CA LEU A 6 14.94 16.83 4.80
C LEU A 6 15.27 15.81 5.89
N GLN A 7 16.32 15.05 5.69
CA GLN A 7 16.82 14.02 6.62
C GLN A 7 18.21 14.40 7.09
N GLY A 8 18.62 13.90 8.25
CA GLY A 8 19.99 14.06 8.71
C GLY A 8 20.95 13.31 7.78
N SER A 9 22.05 13.97 7.39
CA SER A 9 23.13 13.32 6.66
C SER A 9 23.88 12.36 7.55
N ASP A 10 24.05 11.10 7.11
CA ASP A 10 24.67 10.05 7.93
C ASP A 10 26.13 10.39 8.25
N ASP A 11 26.90 10.81 7.27
CA ASP A 11 28.31 11.18 7.45
C ASP A 11 28.48 12.32 8.43
N VAL A 12 27.71 13.43 8.24
CA VAL A 12 27.80 14.61 9.10
C VAL A 12 27.30 14.32 10.52
N MET A 13 26.26 13.48 10.65
CA MET A 13 25.75 13.09 11.96
C MET A 13 26.74 12.22 12.73
N ASN A 14 27.37 11.25 12.06
CA ASN A 14 28.37 10.39 12.64
C ASN A 14 29.64 11.16 13.02
N ASP A 15 30.15 12.00 12.10
CA ASP A 15 31.30 12.88 12.38
C ASP A 15 31.02 13.84 13.54
N SER A 16 29.79 14.33 13.66
CA SER A 16 29.37 15.21 14.75
C SER A 16 29.27 14.46 16.08
N LEU A 17 28.80 13.21 16.08
CA LEU A 17 28.79 12.34 17.27
C LEU A 17 30.21 12.04 17.73
N ASP A 18 31.11 11.70 16.80
CA ASP A 18 32.52 11.46 17.09
C ASP A 18 33.21 12.70 17.63
N ALA A 19 33.02 13.85 17.02
CA ALA A 19 33.52 15.13 17.48
C ALA A 19 32.97 15.52 18.86
N TRP A 20 31.71 15.22 19.14
CA TRP A 20 31.09 15.48 20.45
C TRP A 20 31.67 14.56 21.52
N SER A 21 31.86 13.27 21.20
CA SER A 21 32.45 12.29 22.11
C SER A 21 33.92 12.62 22.47
N CYS A 22 34.65 13.19 21.48
CA CYS A 22 36.08 13.48 21.63
C CYS A 22 36.41 14.90 22.12
N GLY A 23 35.54 15.88 21.94
CA GLY A 23 35.96 17.28 22.03
C GLY A 23 35.39 18.10 23.16
N GLY A 24 34.48 17.60 24.00
CA GLY A 24 33.94 18.64 24.83
C GLY A 24 33.20 18.29 26.11
N VAL A 25 32.72 17.12 26.31
CA VAL A 25 31.90 16.84 27.51
C VAL A 25 32.27 15.51 28.20
N ILE A 26 32.97 14.62 27.53
CA ILE A 26 33.34 13.31 28.08
C ILE A 26 34.85 13.20 28.14
N ASP A 27 35.43 13.83 29.16
CA ASP A 27 36.83 13.59 29.66
C ASP A 27 37.06 12.14 30.09
N HIS A 28 36.12 11.23 29.78
CA HIS A 28 36.09 9.90 30.35
C HIS A 28 36.62 8.78 29.46
N TYR A 29 36.80 9.03 28.16
CA TYR A 29 37.27 8.01 27.21
C TYR A 29 38.22 8.56 26.15
N PRO A 30 39.36 9.12 26.54
CA PRO A 30 40.34 9.69 25.60
C PRO A 30 40.91 8.64 24.63
N GLU A 31 40.84 7.37 24.97
CA GLU A 31 41.28 6.26 24.12
C GLU A 31 40.41 6.00 22.90
N LEU A 32 39.18 6.50 22.88
CA LEU A 32 38.28 6.39 21.72
C LEU A 32 38.50 7.46 20.65
N CYS A 33 39.33 8.49 20.99
CA CYS A 33 39.59 9.64 20.14
C CYS A 33 40.96 9.48 19.48
N THR A 34 41.04 8.66 18.42
CA THR A 34 42.30 8.26 17.84
C THR A 34 43.03 9.31 17.02
N ASP A 35 42.36 10.38 16.54
CA ASP A 35 42.97 11.29 15.56
C ASP A 35 43.00 12.78 15.93
N GLY A 36 42.71 13.16 17.14
CA GLY A 36 42.77 14.56 17.54
C GLY A 36 41.86 15.52 16.71
N ALA A 37 40.92 14.98 16.00
CA ALA A 37 39.96 15.74 15.25
C ALA A 37 38.98 16.37 16.23
N TYR A 38 39.35 17.51 16.77
CA TYR A 38 38.41 18.42 17.42
C TYR A 38 37.48 19.00 16.35
N GLY A 39 36.59 18.16 15.87
CA GLY A 39 35.59 18.55 14.90
C GLY A 39 34.51 19.42 15.53
N TYR A 40 33.90 20.19 14.71
CA TYR A 40 32.74 20.98 15.09
C TYR A 40 31.54 20.03 15.21
N SER A 41 31.01 19.84 16.41
CA SER A 41 29.85 18.98 16.60
C SER A 41 28.55 19.77 16.59
N VAL A 42 27.60 19.36 15.79
CA VAL A 42 26.22 19.89 15.80
C VAL A 42 25.49 19.60 17.11
N PHE A 43 25.99 18.66 17.91
CA PHE A 43 25.49 18.34 19.24
C PHE A 43 26.11 19.20 20.34
N ASN A 44 27.09 20.03 20.02
CA ASN A 44 27.61 20.97 21.00
C ASN A 44 26.46 21.94 21.40
N PRO A 45 26.16 22.09 22.70
CA PRO A 45 25.11 23.00 23.15
C PRO A 45 25.21 24.42 22.62
N ASP A 46 26.43 24.93 22.39
CA ASP A 46 26.67 26.26 21.84
C ASP A 46 26.33 26.37 20.35
N THR A 47 26.28 25.24 19.63
CA THR A 47 25.96 25.15 18.20
C THR A 47 24.59 24.54 17.94
N TYR A 48 24.13 23.63 18.80
CA TYR A 48 22.85 22.94 18.68
C TYR A 48 21.63 23.91 18.71
N TRP A 49 21.76 25.02 19.45
CA TRP A 49 20.78 26.09 19.48
C TRP A 49 20.97 27.10 18.36
N GLY A 50 21.86 26.80 17.41
CA GLY A 50 22.01 27.58 16.18
C GLY A 50 20.75 27.55 15.33
N THR A 51 20.67 28.51 14.42
CA THR A 51 19.56 28.57 13.47
C THR A 51 19.62 27.39 12.49
N PHE A 52 18.50 27.08 11.87
CA PHE A 52 18.40 26.13 10.75
C PHE A 52 19.43 26.39 9.64
N GLU A 53 19.72 27.69 9.38
CA GLU A 53 20.74 28.14 8.43
C GLU A 53 22.14 27.68 8.79
N MET A 54 22.46 27.61 10.09
CA MET A 54 23.77 27.08 10.53
C MET A 54 23.88 25.56 10.28
N ALA A 55 22.83 24.81 10.58
CA ALA A 55 22.78 23.36 10.31
C ALA A 55 22.96 23.06 8.81
N ASP A 56 22.32 23.86 7.94
CA ASP A 56 22.45 23.77 6.49
C ASP A 56 23.87 24.08 6.01
N SER A 57 24.52 25.11 6.60
CA SER A 57 25.89 25.50 6.24
C SER A 57 26.95 24.41 6.56
N TYR A 58 26.62 23.48 7.47
CA TYR A 58 27.47 22.34 7.82
C TYR A 58 27.12 21.08 7.03
N GLY A 59 26.14 21.13 6.12
CA GLY A 59 25.69 19.98 5.35
C GLY A 59 25.00 18.91 6.21
N LEU A 60 24.41 19.32 7.35
CA LEU A 60 23.70 18.40 8.25
C LEU A 60 22.50 17.74 7.56
N TRP A 61 21.94 18.39 6.57
CA TRP A 61 20.72 17.95 5.91
C TRP A 61 21.02 17.22 4.61
N GLU A 62 20.49 16.03 4.47
CA GLU A 62 20.47 15.28 3.21
C GLU A 62 19.08 15.36 2.61
N TYR A 63 19.05 15.48 1.28
CA TYR A 63 17.81 15.53 0.52
C TYR A 63 17.44 14.11 0.10
N ALA A 64 16.43 13.56 0.75
CA ALA A 64 15.98 12.22 0.49
C ALA A 64 14.49 12.19 0.17
N PHE A 65 14.11 11.39 -0.80
CA PHE A 65 12.73 11.22 -1.23
C PHE A 65 12.47 9.77 -1.64
N ILE A 66 11.20 9.40 -1.69
CA ILE A 66 10.74 8.10 -2.18
C ILE A 66 9.71 8.38 -3.26
N GLU A 67 9.98 7.91 -4.47
CA GLU A 67 9.04 7.95 -5.58
C GLU A 67 8.17 6.68 -5.56
N GLY A 68 6.88 6.86 -5.75
CA GLY A 68 5.93 5.75 -5.83
C GLY A 68 5.02 5.94 -7.03
N GLU A 69 4.98 4.95 -7.91
CA GLU A 69 4.06 4.93 -9.04
C GLU A 69 3.18 3.68 -8.94
N SER A 70 1.89 3.85 -9.21
CA SER A 70 0.95 2.74 -9.30
C SER A 70 0.01 2.96 -10.45
N SER A 71 -0.16 1.96 -11.29
CA SER A 71 -1.13 1.98 -12.36
C SER A 71 -2.10 0.81 -12.26
N SER A 72 -3.32 1.02 -12.76
CA SER A 72 -4.32 -0.02 -12.87
C SER A 72 -5.12 0.16 -14.16
N GLU A 73 -5.13 -0.89 -14.96
CA GLU A 73 -5.87 -0.96 -16.20
C GLU A 73 -6.89 -2.10 -16.12
N ALA A 74 -8.15 -1.81 -16.45
CA ALA A 74 -9.20 -2.81 -16.47
C ALA A 74 -10.03 -2.76 -17.75
N ILE A 75 -10.29 -3.94 -18.31
CA ILE A 75 -11.27 -4.14 -19.35
C ILE A 75 -12.37 -5.04 -18.79
N SER A 76 -13.62 -4.62 -18.92
CA SER A 76 -14.74 -5.44 -18.48
C SER A 76 -15.86 -5.48 -19.51
N ALA A 77 -16.59 -6.57 -19.50
CA ALA A 77 -17.80 -6.77 -20.30
C ALA A 77 -18.89 -7.40 -19.44
N SER A 78 -20.10 -6.95 -19.63
CA SER A 78 -21.25 -7.56 -18.97
C SER A 78 -22.42 -7.69 -19.90
N ILE A 79 -23.22 -8.72 -19.67
CA ILE A 79 -24.51 -8.93 -20.33
C ILE A 79 -25.53 -9.36 -19.28
N SER A 80 -26.71 -8.79 -19.30
CA SER A 80 -27.81 -9.16 -18.41
C SER A 80 -29.14 -9.16 -19.17
N GLY A 81 -30.09 -9.91 -18.65
CA GLY A 81 -31.41 -10.00 -19.24
C GLY A 81 -32.27 -11.06 -18.55
N ASP A 82 -33.42 -11.35 -19.19
CA ASP A 82 -34.33 -12.38 -18.73
C ASP A 82 -34.16 -13.66 -19.55
N LEU A 83 -34.06 -14.82 -18.88
CA LEU A 83 -33.92 -16.12 -19.53
C LEU A 83 -35.29 -16.71 -19.92
N PHE A 84 -36.16 -16.84 -18.95
CA PHE A 84 -37.50 -17.40 -19.11
C PHE A 84 -38.41 -16.94 -18.00
N ASN A 85 -39.73 -17.10 -18.18
CA ASN A 85 -40.71 -16.73 -17.17
C ASN A 85 -41.04 -17.92 -16.26
N MET A 86 -40.93 -17.70 -14.94
CA MET A 86 -41.55 -18.52 -13.91
C MET A 86 -42.97 -17.97 -13.60
N PRO A 87 -43.82 -18.73 -12.88
CA PRO A 87 -45.12 -18.25 -12.48
C PRO A 87 -45.13 -16.94 -11.69
N ALA A 88 -44.04 -16.63 -10.99
CA ALA A 88 -43.85 -15.44 -10.15
C ALA A 88 -43.14 -14.28 -10.88
N GLY A 89 -42.64 -14.49 -12.07
CA GLY A 89 -41.95 -13.47 -12.87
C GLY A 89 -40.79 -14.02 -13.70
N PRO A 90 -40.09 -13.16 -14.43
CA PRO A 90 -38.93 -13.57 -15.22
C PRO A 90 -37.73 -13.96 -14.34
N VAL A 91 -36.98 -14.96 -14.77
CA VAL A 91 -35.68 -15.29 -14.21
C VAL A 91 -34.64 -14.37 -14.83
N GLY A 92 -34.10 -13.49 -14.03
CA GLY A 92 -33.02 -12.62 -14.43
C GLY A 92 -31.67 -13.32 -14.39
N PHE A 93 -30.78 -12.96 -15.30
CA PHE A 93 -29.37 -13.37 -15.26
C PHE A 93 -28.44 -12.20 -15.53
N SER A 94 -27.21 -12.31 -15.03
CA SER A 94 -26.10 -11.42 -15.36
C SER A 94 -24.83 -12.25 -15.52
N LEU A 95 -24.06 -11.95 -16.56
CA LEU A 95 -22.70 -12.44 -16.78
C LEU A 95 -21.75 -11.24 -16.74
N PHE A 96 -20.62 -11.41 -16.09
CA PHE A 96 -19.57 -10.40 -16.00
C PHE A 96 -18.22 -11.03 -16.26
N LEU A 97 -17.41 -10.34 -17.06
CA LEU A 97 -16.04 -10.69 -17.40
C LEU A 97 -15.17 -9.47 -17.13
N GLU A 98 -14.01 -9.67 -16.53
CA GLU A 98 -13.04 -8.59 -16.31
C GLU A 98 -11.63 -9.14 -16.42
N ASP A 99 -10.77 -8.38 -17.08
CA ASP A 99 -9.32 -8.51 -17.01
C ASP A 99 -8.76 -7.22 -16.42
N ASN A 100 -8.01 -7.33 -15.34
CA ASN A 100 -7.44 -6.20 -14.61
C ASN A 100 -5.95 -6.43 -14.42
N LYS A 101 -5.14 -5.48 -14.87
CA LYS A 101 -3.71 -5.41 -14.65
C LYS A 101 -3.39 -4.27 -13.68
N THR A 102 -2.64 -4.57 -12.64
CA THR A 102 -2.17 -3.59 -11.67
C THR A 102 -0.67 -3.74 -11.52
N ASP A 103 0.05 -2.64 -11.55
CA ASP A 103 1.46 -2.56 -11.25
C ASP A 103 1.76 -1.44 -10.27
N TYR A 104 2.84 -1.60 -9.52
CA TYR A 104 3.36 -0.57 -8.65
C TYR A 104 4.88 -0.66 -8.58
N ILE A 105 5.52 0.46 -8.35
CA ILE A 105 6.94 0.57 -8.07
C ILE A 105 7.16 1.58 -6.95
N ILE A 106 8.12 1.30 -6.09
CA ILE A 106 8.63 2.20 -5.06
C ILE A 106 10.12 2.31 -5.30
N ASP A 107 10.58 3.52 -5.56
CA ASP A 107 11.96 3.84 -5.91
C ASP A 107 12.48 4.92 -4.95
N PRO A 108 13.31 4.54 -3.98
CA PRO A 108 13.98 5.50 -3.10
C PRO A 108 15.07 6.26 -3.84
N SER A 109 15.32 7.50 -3.41
CA SER A 109 16.43 8.29 -3.95
C SER A 109 17.78 7.67 -3.63
N GLN A 110 18.79 8.00 -4.45
CA GLN A 110 20.18 7.56 -4.30
C GLN A 110 20.75 7.83 -2.89
N ALA A 111 20.21 8.81 -2.16
CA ALA A 111 20.63 9.10 -0.80
C ALA A 111 20.40 7.92 0.16
N TYR A 112 19.36 7.11 -0.08
CA TYR A 112 19.10 5.89 0.69
C TYR A 112 20.02 4.75 0.27
N ASP A 113 20.29 4.59 -1.03
CA ASP A 113 21.16 3.52 -1.56
C ASP A 113 22.61 3.71 -1.13
N ASP A 114 23.03 4.96 -1.00
CA ASP A 114 24.39 5.34 -0.57
C ASP A 114 24.53 5.42 0.97
N ASP A 115 23.51 4.99 1.73
CA ASP A 115 23.46 5.06 3.20
C ASP A 115 23.70 6.48 3.76
N ARG A 116 23.33 7.54 2.99
CA ARG A 116 23.56 8.93 3.41
C ARG A 116 22.46 9.49 4.31
N VAL A 117 21.42 8.70 4.60
CA VAL A 117 20.27 9.12 5.41
C VAL A 117 20.37 8.56 6.81
N TRP A 118 20.73 9.41 7.76
CA TRP A 118 20.98 8.99 9.14
C TRP A 118 19.75 8.36 9.81
N GLY A 119 19.98 7.16 10.39
CA GLY A 119 19.00 6.45 11.20
C GLY A 119 17.78 5.94 10.43
N ARG A 120 17.82 5.95 9.09
CA ARG A 120 16.73 5.43 8.25
C ARG A 120 17.26 4.61 7.09
N SER A 121 16.60 3.49 6.88
CA SER A 121 16.71 2.71 5.66
C SER A 121 15.35 2.59 5.01
N THR A 122 15.33 2.35 3.72
CA THR A 122 14.12 2.06 2.97
C THR A 122 14.37 0.87 2.05
N THR A 123 13.33 0.42 1.40
CA THR A 123 13.41 -0.72 0.49
C THR A 123 12.78 -0.32 -0.82
N GLU A 124 13.52 -0.50 -1.90
CA GLU A 124 12.96 -0.47 -3.25
C GLU A 124 12.09 -1.69 -3.48
N GLY A 125 11.14 -1.59 -4.36
CA GLY A 125 10.31 -2.73 -4.70
C GLY A 125 9.21 -2.39 -5.67
N GLY A 126 8.66 -3.43 -6.24
CA GLY A 126 7.55 -3.30 -7.17
C GLY A 126 6.93 -4.65 -7.46
N GLY A 127 5.80 -4.61 -8.11
CA GLY A 127 5.10 -5.82 -8.49
C GLY A 127 4.06 -5.57 -9.57
N GLU A 128 3.79 -6.63 -10.32
CA GLU A 128 2.76 -6.67 -11.35
C GLU A 128 1.82 -7.83 -11.03
N ARG A 129 0.53 -7.57 -11.09
CA ARG A 129 -0.52 -8.57 -10.91
C ARG A 129 -1.58 -8.43 -11.98
N THR A 130 -1.90 -9.52 -12.63
CA THR A 130 -3.07 -9.64 -13.50
C THR A 130 -4.15 -10.45 -12.78
N ARG A 131 -5.40 -10.02 -12.88
CA ARG A 131 -6.57 -10.74 -12.38
C ARG A 131 -7.58 -10.87 -13.49
N THR A 132 -7.90 -12.09 -13.85
CA THR A 132 -9.02 -12.40 -14.74
C THR A 132 -10.21 -12.88 -13.91
N SER A 133 -11.36 -12.25 -14.05
CA SER A 133 -12.56 -12.50 -13.26
C SER A 133 -13.73 -12.92 -14.14
N TYR A 134 -14.46 -13.92 -13.67
CA TYR A 134 -15.72 -14.39 -14.28
C TYR A 134 -16.79 -14.40 -13.19
N ALA A 135 -17.94 -13.80 -13.45
CA ALA A 135 -19.06 -13.88 -12.52
C ALA A 135 -20.37 -14.18 -13.27
N VAL A 136 -21.22 -14.96 -12.61
CA VAL A 136 -22.59 -15.22 -13.06
C VAL A 136 -23.54 -15.03 -11.89
N GLU A 137 -24.67 -14.39 -12.17
CA GLU A 137 -25.73 -14.15 -11.20
C GLU A 137 -27.08 -14.55 -11.77
N PHE A 138 -27.94 -15.06 -10.90
CA PHE A 138 -29.33 -15.39 -11.20
C PHE A 138 -30.26 -14.78 -10.17
N ALA A 139 -31.33 -14.15 -10.65
CA ALA A 139 -32.44 -13.68 -9.83
C ALA A 139 -33.66 -14.55 -10.11
N LEU A 140 -34.07 -15.32 -9.12
CA LEU A 140 -35.14 -16.32 -9.21
C LEU A 140 -36.36 -15.87 -8.40
N PRO A 141 -37.44 -15.38 -9.02
CA PRO A 141 -38.70 -15.10 -8.33
C PRO A 141 -39.44 -16.41 -8.07
N LEU A 142 -39.25 -16.99 -6.88
CA LEU A 142 -39.86 -18.28 -6.51
C LEU A 142 -41.37 -18.14 -6.27
N THR A 143 -41.77 -17.05 -5.62
CA THR A 143 -43.19 -16.65 -5.45
C THR A 143 -43.31 -15.15 -5.59
N ALA A 144 -44.53 -14.59 -5.56
CA ALA A 144 -44.77 -13.15 -5.57
C ALA A 144 -44.06 -12.42 -4.40
N ASP A 145 -43.80 -13.14 -3.29
CA ASP A 145 -43.23 -12.57 -2.07
C ASP A 145 -41.81 -13.10 -1.76
N LEU A 146 -41.29 -14.07 -2.52
CA LEU A 146 -40.00 -14.71 -2.25
C LEU A 146 -39.12 -14.68 -3.48
N ASN A 147 -37.96 -14.03 -3.35
CA ASN A 147 -36.90 -14.02 -4.35
C ASN A 147 -35.65 -14.71 -3.81
N LEU A 148 -35.00 -15.47 -4.65
CA LEU A 148 -33.71 -16.11 -4.40
C LEU A 148 -32.69 -15.53 -5.38
N TYR A 149 -31.48 -15.23 -4.87
CA TYR A 149 -30.37 -14.76 -5.68
C TYR A 149 -29.21 -15.71 -5.52
N LEU A 150 -28.65 -16.14 -6.62
CA LEU A 150 -27.49 -17.02 -6.69
C LEU A 150 -26.38 -16.28 -7.43
N ALA A 151 -25.20 -16.23 -6.85
CA ALA A 151 -24.04 -15.66 -7.51
C ALA A 151 -22.83 -16.58 -7.36
N GLU A 152 -22.06 -16.64 -8.41
CA GLU A 152 -20.82 -17.38 -8.48
C GLU A 152 -19.77 -16.49 -9.14
N ARG A 153 -18.58 -16.40 -8.51
CA ARG A 153 -17.45 -15.65 -9.04
C ARG A 153 -16.21 -16.52 -8.98
N TYR A 154 -15.43 -16.46 -10.03
CA TYR A 154 -14.10 -17.04 -10.10
C TYR A 154 -13.11 -15.95 -10.48
N ASP A 155 -12.08 -15.77 -9.64
CA ASP A 155 -10.97 -14.86 -9.88
C ASP A 155 -9.70 -15.69 -10.03
N ASP A 156 -9.00 -15.51 -11.12
CA ASP A 156 -7.69 -16.10 -11.38
C ASP A 156 -6.61 -15.02 -11.34
N TYR A 157 -5.57 -15.26 -10.54
CA TYR A 157 -4.49 -14.32 -10.31
C TYR A 157 -3.21 -14.86 -10.88
N ASP A 158 -2.58 -14.08 -11.74
CA ASP A 158 -1.21 -14.30 -12.22
C ASP A 158 -0.28 -13.25 -11.61
N GLU A 159 0.62 -13.69 -10.76
CA GLU A 159 1.61 -12.87 -10.09
C GLU A 159 3.00 -13.49 -10.29
N LYS A 160 3.98 -12.65 -10.62
CA LYS A 160 5.36 -13.10 -10.83
C LYS A 160 6.04 -13.61 -9.56
N SER A 161 5.59 -13.14 -8.39
CA SER A 161 6.26 -13.40 -7.12
C SER A 161 5.56 -14.47 -6.26
N THR A 162 4.26 -14.67 -6.43
CA THR A 162 3.47 -15.56 -5.58
C THR A 162 2.35 -16.19 -6.39
N GLN A 163 2.32 -17.51 -6.50
CA GLN A 163 1.22 -18.20 -7.16
C GLN A 163 0.01 -18.28 -6.21
N ILE A 164 -0.87 -17.30 -6.28
CA ILE A 164 -2.13 -17.31 -5.52
C ILE A 164 -3.13 -18.29 -6.15
N GLY A 165 -3.10 -18.41 -7.48
CA GLY A 165 -4.01 -19.26 -8.23
C GLY A 165 -5.46 -18.76 -8.23
N GLY A 166 -6.35 -19.60 -8.74
CA GLY A 166 -7.76 -19.26 -8.86
C GLY A 166 -8.53 -19.41 -7.55
N LYS A 167 -9.42 -18.46 -7.29
CA LYS A 167 -10.32 -18.47 -6.14
C LYS A 167 -11.78 -18.40 -6.59
N ARG A 168 -12.59 -19.31 -6.06
CA ARG A 168 -14.03 -19.38 -6.29
C ARG A 168 -14.78 -18.81 -5.08
N THR A 169 -15.78 -17.99 -5.33
CA THR A 169 -16.69 -17.45 -4.32
C THR A 169 -18.12 -17.66 -4.75
N SER A 170 -18.90 -18.29 -3.90
CA SER A 170 -20.33 -18.57 -4.15
C SER A 170 -21.16 -17.80 -3.14
N GLN A 171 -22.30 -17.27 -3.58
CA GLN A 171 -23.23 -16.55 -2.71
C GLN A 171 -24.65 -17.01 -3.00
N VAL A 172 -25.41 -17.23 -1.93
CA VAL A 172 -26.85 -17.50 -1.97
C VAL A 172 -27.54 -16.51 -1.03
N THR A 173 -28.46 -15.72 -1.56
CA THR A 173 -29.25 -14.80 -0.74
C THR A 173 -30.74 -14.93 -1.08
N PHE A 174 -31.57 -14.59 -0.11
CA PHE A 174 -33.00 -14.55 -0.30
C PHE A 174 -33.62 -13.24 0.26
N SER A 175 -34.75 -12.88 -0.31
CA SER A 175 -35.58 -11.79 0.13
C SER A 175 -37.04 -12.26 0.18
N TRP A 176 -37.65 -12.28 1.37
CA TRP A 176 -38.99 -12.75 1.60
C TRP A 176 -39.86 -11.68 2.29
N LYS A 177 -40.93 -11.29 1.60
CA LYS A 177 -41.98 -10.44 2.16
C LYS A 177 -42.97 -11.29 2.95
N ALA A 178 -42.64 -11.53 4.22
CA ALA A 178 -43.39 -12.42 5.09
C ALA A 178 -44.77 -11.84 5.49
N ALA A 179 -44.93 -10.51 5.44
CA ALA A 179 -46.16 -9.78 5.63
C ALA A 179 -46.09 -8.42 4.91
N GLU A 180 -47.21 -7.67 4.81
CA GLU A 180 -47.24 -6.37 4.14
C GLU A 180 -46.18 -5.38 4.66
N ASN A 181 -45.86 -5.47 5.92
CA ASN A 181 -44.90 -4.60 6.63
C ASN A 181 -43.66 -5.33 7.12
N LEU A 182 -43.44 -6.59 6.73
CA LEU A 182 -42.29 -7.40 7.17
C LEU A 182 -41.53 -7.98 5.99
N LEU A 183 -40.29 -7.53 5.82
CA LEU A 183 -39.34 -8.07 4.87
C LEU A 183 -38.19 -8.77 5.61
N VAL A 184 -38.01 -10.05 5.32
CA VAL A 184 -36.91 -10.88 5.85
C VAL A 184 -35.88 -11.06 4.74
N ARG A 185 -34.60 -10.85 5.07
CA ARG A 185 -33.48 -11.10 4.15
C ARG A 185 -32.42 -11.94 4.88
N GLY A 186 -31.77 -12.81 4.12
CA GLY A 186 -30.68 -13.63 4.64
C GLY A 186 -29.82 -14.14 3.50
N GLY A 187 -28.63 -14.59 3.82
CA GLY A 187 -27.71 -15.16 2.83
C GLY A 187 -26.54 -15.87 3.47
N TRP A 188 -25.84 -16.56 2.60
CA TRP A 188 -24.59 -17.24 2.88
C TRP A 188 -23.62 -17.00 1.73
N SER A 189 -22.31 -16.84 2.06
CA SER A 189 -21.21 -16.64 1.11
C SER A 189 -19.94 -17.33 1.60
#